data_2a419dbc2452f5911e5da6eb46082c1e
#
_entry.id   2a419dbc2452f5911e5da6eb46082c1e
#
_cell.length_a   1.000
_cell.length_b   1.000
_cell.length_c   1.000
_cell.angle_alpha   90.00
_cell.angle_beta   90.00
_cell.angle_gamma   90.00
#
_symmetry.space_group_name_H-M   'P 1'
#
loop_
_entity.id
_entity.type
_entity.pdbx_description
1 polymer ?
#
loop_
_entity_poly.entity_id
_entity_poly.type
_entity_poly.pdbx_seq_one_letter_code
_entity_poly.pdbx_strand_id
1 'polypeptide(L)'
;MNSELGMWNCQYVSDKYIHYGSKHFDINRFKPIKNESLFTKPIGGLWASKVDDNYGWKNLCKNNGFNIGKLEEYFMFTLKENARILEINNIKDLEPLPKCKKIDEFDFLNIGWIFLDFEEIQKQYDAILVNISDSNLYYALYGWDCNSVLVMNSDCILEE
;
A
#
# COMPACT_ATOMS: atom_id res chain seq x y z
N MET A 1 9.70 5.34 50.64
CA MET A 1 8.58 5.10 49.70
C MET A 1 9.14 5.11 48.31
N ASN A 2 9.41 3.97 47.76
CA ASN A 2 9.88 3.82 46.39
C ASN A 2 8.65 3.52 45.53
N SER A 3 8.24 4.50 44.72
CA SER A 3 7.29 4.28 43.66
C SER A 3 8.06 3.88 42.40
N GLU A 4 8.21 2.59 42.19
CA GLU A 4 8.58 2.04 40.90
C GLU A 4 7.41 2.25 39.94
N LEU A 5 7.46 3.33 39.22
CA LEU A 5 6.67 3.49 38.01
C LEU A 5 7.22 2.51 36.98
N GLY A 6 6.52 1.39 36.84
CA GLY A 6 6.76 0.43 35.77
C GLY A 6 6.72 1.13 34.42
N MET A 7 7.87 1.29 33.80
CA MET A 7 7.97 1.65 32.39
C MET A 7 7.36 0.49 31.61
N TRP A 8 6.13 0.66 31.14
CA TRP A 8 5.56 -0.19 30.12
C TRP A 8 6.41 0.02 28.86
N ASN A 9 7.37 -0.85 28.62
CA ASN A 9 8.00 -1.00 27.33
C ASN A 9 6.90 -1.48 26.37
N CYS A 10 6.23 -0.54 25.75
CA CYS A 10 5.46 -0.81 24.55
C CYS A 10 6.49 -1.19 23.49
N GLN A 11 6.82 -2.48 23.37
CA GLN A 11 7.56 -2.99 22.24
C GLN A 11 6.68 -2.69 21.03
N TYR A 12 7.10 -1.71 20.25
CA TYR A 12 6.49 -1.42 18.96
C TYR A 12 6.81 -2.62 18.06
N VAL A 13 5.86 -3.56 17.99
CA VAL A 13 5.97 -4.67 17.05
C VAL A 13 5.67 -4.07 15.67
N SER A 14 6.70 -3.94 14.85
CA SER A 14 6.52 -3.48 13.47
C SER A 14 5.59 -4.44 12.73
N ASP A 15 4.65 -3.89 11.98
CA ASP A 15 3.78 -4.68 11.11
C ASP A 15 4.61 -5.50 10.12
N LYS A 16 4.22 -6.76 9.94
CA LYS A 16 4.79 -7.64 8.91
C LYS A 16 3.94 -7.59 7.66
N TYR A 17 4.62 -7.57 6.53
CA TYR A 17 4.01 -7.53 5.21
C TYR A 17 4.39 -8.77 4.41
N ILE A 18 3.53 -9.15 3.46
CA ILE A 18 3.73 -10.30 2.59
C ILE A 18 3.50 -9.90 1.14
N HIS A 19 4.49 -10.20 0.31
CA HIS A 19 4.40 -10.09 -1.14
C HIS A 19 4.26 -11.48 -1.75
N TYR A 20 3.32 -11.65 -2.67
CA TYR A 20 3.08 -12.89 -3.41
C TYR A 20 3.59 -12.78 -4.85
N GLY A 21 4.10 -13.88 -5.36
CA GLY A 21 4.60 -14.01 -6.74
C GLY A 21 6.12 -14.06 -6.87
N SER A 22 6.85 -14.02 -5.76
CA SER A 22 8.29 -14.31 -5.72
C SER A 22 8.71 -14.77 -4.32
N LYS A 23 9.83 -15.51 -4.25
CA LYS A 23 10.35 -16.07 -2.97
C LYS A 23 11.25 -15.10 -2.22
N HIS A 24 11.77 -14.09 -2.90
CA HIS A 24 12.69 -13.11 -2.34
C HIS A 24 12.46 -11.74 -2.97
N PHE A 25 12.84 -10.71 -2.24
CA PHE A 25 12.92 -9.37 -2.79
C PHE A 25 14.07 -9.29 -3.79
N ASP A 26 13.77 -8.81 -5.00
CA ASP A 26 14.77 -8.58 -6.05
C ASP A 26 14.78 -7.09 -6.42
N ILE A 27 15.86 -6.40 -6.03
CA ILE A 27 16.05 -4.97 -6.30
C ILE A 27 16.06 -4.66 -7.81
N ASN A 28 16.50 -5.60 -8.64
CA ASN A 28 16.53 -5.40 -10.10
C ASN A 28 15.13 -5.39 -10.73
N ARG A 29 14.14 -5.93 -10.02
CA ARG A 29 12.74 -5.94 -10.43
C ARG A 29 11.94 -4.76 -9.85
N PHE A 30 12.49 -4.08 -8.86
CA PHE A 30 11.87 -2.89 -8.26
C PHE A 30 11.95 -1.72 -9.23
N LYS A 31 10.80 -1.24 -9.69
CA LYS A 31 10.70 -0.13 -10.63
C LYS A 31 10.35 1.17 -9.90
N PRO A 32 10.87 2.31 -10.36
CA PRO A 32 10.47 3.62 -9.86
C PRO A 32 8.96 3.84 -10.00
N ILE A 33 8.40 4.60 -9.05
CA ILE A 33 7.01 5.01 -9.10
C ILE A 33 6.78 5.96 -10.29
N LYS A 34 5.74 5.66 -11.06
CA LYS A 34 5.24 6.50 -12.14
C LYS A 34 3.72 6.59 -12.06
N ASN A 35 3.20 7.79 -12.24
CA ASN A 35 1.77 8.00 -12.35
C ASN A 35 1.23 7.29 -13.59
N GLU A 36 0.01 6.77 -13.47
CA GLU A 36 -0.72 6.15 -14.58
C GLU A 36 -1.99 6.97 -14.86
N SER A 37 -2.21 7.31 -16.12
CA SER A 37 -3.33 8.18 -16.50
C SER A 37 -4.67 7.47 -16.62
N LEU A 38 -4.65 6.15 -16.80
CA LEU A 38 -5.87 5.34 -17.01
C LEU A 38 -6.38 4.68 -15.73
N PHE A 39 -5.53 4.57 -14.70
CA PHE A 39 -5.81 3.87 -13.47
C PHE A 39 -5.46 4.70 -12.25
N THR A 40 -6.14 4.44 -11.14
CA THR A 40 -5.86 5.10 -9.86
C THR A 40 -4.61 4.55 -9.15
N LYS A 41 -4.04 3.45 -9.65
CA LYS A 41 -2.79 2.86 -9.18
C LYS A 41 -1.60 3.41 -9.96
N PRO A 42 -0.46 3.64 -9.31
CA PRO A 42 0.78 3.93 -10.03
C PRO A 42 1.40 2.65 -10.62
N ILE A 43 2.33 2.84 -11.55
CA ILE A 43 3.27 1.82 -11.98
C ILE A 43 4.47 1.82 -11.04
N GLY A 44 5.07 0.67 -10.79
CA GLY A 44 6.28 0.52 -10.00
C GLY A 44 6.03 0.24 -8.52
N GLY A 45 7.08 0.36 -7.71
CA GLY A 45 7.06 0.00 -6.31
C GLY A 45 6.93 -1.50 -6.03
N LEU A 46 6.79 -1.85 -4.77
CA LEU A 46 6.49 -3.20 -4.30
C LEU A 46 5.10 -3.22 -3.67
N TRP A 47 4.22 -4.05 -4.21
CA TRP A 47 2.87 -4.25 -3.70
C TRP A 47 2.81 -5.42 -2.73
N ALA A 48 2.21 -5.22 -1.57
CA ALA A 48 2.07 -6.24 -0.54
C ALA A 48 0.77 -6.07 0.25
N SER A 49 0.51 -7.01 1.15
CA SER A 49 -0.54 -6.94 2.16
C SER A 49 0.08 -7.09 3.55
N LYS A 50 -0.63 -6.68 4.61
CA LYS A 50 -0.26 -7.12 5.96
C LYS A 50 -0.42 -8.64 6.06
N VAL A 51 0.48 -9.28 6.79
CA VAL A 51 0.34 -10.70 7.10
C VAL A 51 -0.96 -10.92 7.87
N ASP A 52 -1.70 -11.98 7.51
CA ASP A 52 -2.99 -12.35 8.12
C ASP A 52 -4.13 -11.33 7.98
N ASP A 53 -4.03 -10.40 7.04
CA ASP A 53 -5.13 -9.48 6.73
C ASP A 53 -6.25 -10.23 5.97
N ASN A 54 -7.43 -10.31 6.60
CA ASN A 54 -8.59 -10.96 6.01
C ASN A 54 -9.10 -10.27 4.72
N TYR A 55 -8.76 -9.00 4.54
CA TYR A 55 -9.11 -8.19 3.37
C TYR A 55 -7.90 -7.92 2.46
N GLY A 56 -6.81 -8.68 2.64
CA GLY A 56 -5.61 -8.57 1.82
C GLY A 56 -5.68 -9.38 0.52
N TRP A 57 -4.59 -9.32 -0.25
CA TRP A 57 -4.49 -9.91 -1.59
C TRP A 57 -4.77 -11.42 -1.63
N LYS A 58 -4.26 -12.18 -0.67
CA LYS A 58 -4.47 -13.64 -0.63
C LYS A 58 -5.94 -14.02 -0.60
N ASN A 59 -6.72 -13.37 0.27
CA ASN A 59 -8.13 -13.65 0.39
C ASN A 59 -8.92 -13.14 -0.81
N LEU A 60 -8.54 -11.99 -1.38
CA LEU A 60 -9.11 -11.50 -2.62
C LEU A 60 -8.94 -12.53 -3.75
N CYS A 61 -7.73 -13.06 -3.94
CA CYS A 61 -7.46 -14.07 -4.95
C CYS A 61 -8.28 -15.35 -4.72
N LYS A 62 -8.29 -15.86 -3.48
CA LYS A 62 -9.04 -17.08 -3.14
C LYS A 62 -10.55 -16.93 -3.34
N ASN A 63 -11.12 -15.81 -2.89
CA ASN A 63 -12.56 -15.57 -2.99
C ASN A 63 -13.03 -15.39 -4.43
N ASN A 64 -12.17 -14.93 -5.32
CA ASN A 64 -12.50 -14.68 -6.73
C ASN A 64 -11.91 -15.70 -7.70
N GLY A 65 -11.15 -16.67 -7.22
CA GLY A 65 -10.63 -17.79 -8.02
C GLY A 65 -9.57 -17.41 -9.05
N PHE A 66 -8.79 -16.33 -8.82
CA PHE A 66 -7.71 -15.94 -9.73
C PHE A 66 -6.34 -15.92 -9.03
N ASN A 67 -5.26 -16.04 -9.81
CA ASN A 67 -3.87 -16.01 -9.34
C ASN A 67 -3.53 -17.01 -8.20
N ILE A 68 -4.32 -18.05 -8.00
CA ILE A 68 -4.16 -19.01 -6.89
C ILE A 68 -2.76 -19.63 -6.89
N GLY A 69 -2.24 -20.06 -8.04
CA GLY A 69 -0.91 -20.67 -8.14
C GLY A 69 0.24 -19.72 -7.77
N LYS A 70 0.03 -18.41 -7.90
CA LYS A 70 1.04 -17.41 -7.51
C LYS A 70 1.13 -17.19 -6.00
N LEU A 71 0.15 -17.68 -5.23
CA LEU A 71 0.15 -17.57 -3.78
C LEU A 71 1.11 -18.56 -3.09
N GLU A 72 1.63 -19.52 -3.82
CA GLU A 72 2.60 -20.51 -3.30
C GLU A 72 4.00 -19.92 -3.16
N GLU A 73 4.33 -18.89 -3.93
CA GLU A 73 5.60 -18.17 -3.84
C GLU A 73 5.39 -16.82 -3.18
N TYR A 74 6.05 -16.60 -2.06
CA TYR A 74 5.96 -15.35 -1.31
C TYR A 74 7.23 -15.09 -0.50
N PHE A 75 7.41 -13.85 -0.09
CA PHE A 75 8.35 -13.47 0.96
C PHE A 75 7.69 -12.50 1.93
N MET A 76 8.20 -12.47 3.15
CA MET A 76 7.76 -11.55 4.19
C MET A 76 8.84 -10.50 4.46
N PHE A 77 8.40 -9.34 4.88
CA PHE A 77 9.29 -8.25 5.21
C PHE A 77 8.65 -7.31 6.24
N THR A 78 9.48 -6.51 6.85
CA THR A 78 9.07 -5.35 7.65
C THR A 78 9.60 -4.07 7.00
N LEU A 79 9.10 -2.93 7.43
CA LEU A 79 9.66 -1.64 7.06
C LEU A 79 10.61 -1.16 8.18
N LYS A 80 11.67 -0.46 7.80
CA LYS A 80 12.57 0.17 8.77
C LYS A 80 11.77 1.08 9.70
N GLU A 81 12.21 1.19 10.95
CA GLU A 81 11.53 1.97 11.98
C GLU A 81 11.37 3.45 11.61
N ASN A 82 12.32 4.00 10.86
CA ASN A 82 12.30 5.38 10.38
C ASN A 82 11.57 5.57 9.03
N ALA A 83 10.95 4.53 8.49
CA ALA A 83 10.18 4.65 7.26
C ALA A 83 9.00 5.61 7.44
N ARG A 84 8.83 6.51 6.47
CA ARG A 84 7.72 7.47 6.44
C ARG A 84 6.53 6.82 5.77
N ILE A 85 5.50 6.52 6.54
CA ILE A 85 4.33 5.78 6.08
C ILE A 85 3.12 6.71 6.01
N LEU A 86 2.48 6.75 4.84
CA LEU A 86 1.19 7.39 4.64
C LEU A 86 0.08 6.36 4.84
N GLU A 87 -0.81 6.59 5.80
CA GLU A 87 -1.99 5.74 6.02
C GLU A 87 -3.23 6.40 5.41
N ILE A 88 -3.99 5.63 4.63
CA ILE A 88 -5.24 6.04 4.00
C ILE A 88 -6.33 5.07 4.45
N ASN A 89 -7.27 5.53 5.28
CA ASN A 89 -8.31 4.71 5.88
C ASN A 89 -9.73 5.13 5.46
N ASN A 90 -9.88 6.36 4.99
CA ASN A 90 -11.18 6.90 4.55
C ASN A 90 -10.99 7.97 3.47
N ILE A 91 -12.09 8.36 2.84
CA ILE A 91 -12.09 9.32 1.73
C ILE A 91 -11.47 10.69 2.11
N LYS A 92 -11.61 11.12 3.36
CA LYS A 92 -11.08 12.42 3.82
C LYS A 92 -9.56 12.44 3.87
N ASP A 93 -8.92 11.29 4.03
CA ASP A 93 -7.46 11.17 4.03
C ASP A 93 -6.85 11.53 2.68
N LEU A 94 -7.65 11.50 1.60
CA LEU A 94 -7.22 11.89 0.26
C LEU A 94 -7.21 13.41 0.04
N GLU A 95 -7.94 14.19 0.84
CA GLU A 95 -8.13 15.63 0.62
C GLU A 95 -6.80 16.41 0.60
N PRO A 96 -5.86 16.22 1.55
CA PRO A 96 -4.62 16.98 1.58
C PRO A 96 -3.57 16.48 0.59
N LEU A 97 -3.79 15.35 -0.06
CA LEU A 97 -2.77 14.71 -0.91
C LEU A 97 -2.70 15.38 -2.29
N PRO A 98 -1.50 15.44 -2.90
CA PRO A 98 -1.36 15.95 -4.25
C PRO A 98 -2.08 15.03 -5.25
N LYS A 99 -2.71 15.66 -6.25
CA LYS A 99 -3.49 14.97 -7.27
C LYS A 99 -2.97 15.32 -8.65
N CYS A 100 -3.01 14.34 -9.56
CA CYS A 100 -2.73 14.57 -10.96
C CYS A 100 -3.77 15.53 -11.56
N LYS A 101 -3.34 16.34 -12.52
CA LYS A 101 -4.29 17.13 -13.33
C LYS A 101 -5.15 16.15 -14.13
N LYS A 102 -6.48 16.32 -14.08
CA LYS A 102 -7.40 15.53 -14.89
C LYS A 102 -7.10 15.77 -16.37
N ILE A 103 -7.09 14.69 -17.14
CA ILE A 103 -7.06 14.77 -18.60
C ILE A 103 -8.52 14.86 -19.05
N ASP A 104 -8.93 15.99 -19.61
CA ASP A 104 -10.32 16.31 -19.99
C ASP A 104 -10.99 15.23 -20.87
N GLU A 105 -10.22 14.47 -21.64
CA GLU A 105 -10.70 13.42 -22.54
C GLU A 105 -11.35 12.22 -21.81
N PHE A 106 -11.10 12.04 -20.51
CA PHE A 106 -11.60 10.91 -19.73
C PHE A 106 -12.59 11.30 -18.63
N ASP A 107 -12.95 12.56 -18.52
CA ASP A 107 -13.82 13.06 -17.44
C ASP A 107 -15.18 12.35 -17.37
N PHE A 108 -15.71 11.91 -18.50
CA PHE A 108 -17.00 11.21 -18.55
C PHE A 108 -16.92 9.74 -18.10
N LEU A 109 -15.73 9.12 -18.12
CA LEU A 109 -15.52 7.73 -17.71
C LEU A 109 -15.18 7.60 -16.24
N ASN A 110 -14.71 8.68 -15.59
CA ASN A 110 -14.08 8.67 -14.26
C ASN A 110 -14.90 9.44 -13.22
N ILE A 111 -16.19 9.26 -13.20
CA ILE A 111 -17.06 9.94 -12.23
C ILE A 111 -16.69 9.50 -10.81
N GLY A 112 -16.07 10.41 -10.04
CA GLY A 112 -15.70 10.21 -8.64
C GLY A 112 -14.37 9.50 -8.38
N TRP A 113 -13.63 9.08 -9.39
CA TRP A 113 -12.28 8.56 -9.20
C TRP A 113 -11.29 9.67 -8.87
N ILE A 114 -10.36 9.37 -7.98
CA ILE A 114 -9.31 10.30 -7.56
C ILE A 114 -7.96 9.77 -8.04
N PHE A 115 -7.27 10.57 -8.81
CA PHE A 115 -5.92 10.28 -9.31
C PHE A 115 -4.90 11.00 -8.44
N LEU A 116 -4.28 10.28 -7.51
CA LEU A 116 -3.22 10.81 -6.69
C LEU A 116 -1.95 10.99 -7.50
N ASP A 117 -1.19 12.04 -7.19
CA ASP A 117 0.15 12.24 -7.74
C ASP A 117 1.18 11.48 -6.91
N PHE A 118 1.39 10.22 -7.25
CA PHE A 118 2.32 9.34 -6.54
C PHE A 118 3.78 9.76 -6.73
N GLU A 119 4.12 10.42 -7.85
CA GLU A 119 5.46 10.95 -8.07
C GLU A 119 5.77 12.09 -7.11
N GLU A 120 4.79 12.88 -6.71
CA GLU A 120 4.94 13.87 -5.64
C GLU A 120 4.87 13.25 -4.24
N ILE A 121 3.95 12.30 -4.00
CA ILE A 121 3.80 11.64 -2.70
C ILE A 121 5.08 10.93 -2.28
N GLN A 122 5.77 10.23 -3.20
CA GLN A 122 7.01 9.50 -2.90
C GLN A 122 8.16 10.39 -2.40
N LYS A 123 8.10 11.70 -2.63
CA LYS A 123 9.11 12.64 -2.09
C LYS A 123 9.00 12.79 -0.57
N GLN A 124 7.83 12.53 0.00
CA GLN A 124 7.54 12.70 1.42
C GLN A 124 7.35 11.38 2.15
N TYR A 125 6.94 10.32 1.46
CA TYR A 125 6.61 9.03 2.04
C TYR A 125 7.34 7.88 1.35
N ASP A 126 7.74 6.89 2.14
CA ASP A 126 8.44 5.70 1.67
C ASP A 126 7.47 4.55 1.33
N ALA A 127 6.30 4.55 1.96
CA ALA A 127 5.24 3.59 1.73
C ALA A 127 3.85 4.19 1.95
N ILE A 128 2.84 3.58 1.31
CA ILE A 128 1.42 3.91 1.49
C ILE A 128 0.70 2.65 1.97
N LEU A 129 -0.05 2.77 3.06
CA LEU A 129 -0.99 1.76 3.52
C LEU A 129 -2.40 2.22 3.20
N VAL A 130 -3.15 1.41 2.45
CA VAL A 130 -4.55 1.68 2.13
C VAL A 130 -5.43 0.62 2.76
N ASN A 131 -6.35 1.06 3.61
CA ASN A 131 -7.43 0.24 4.15
C ASN A 131 -8.71 0.59 3.38
N ILE A 132 -9.17 -0.33 2.56
CA ILE A 132 -10.25 -0.11 1.59
C ILE A 132 -11.65 -0.40 2.15
N SER A 133 -11.83 -0.53 3.46
CA SER A 133 -13.13 -0.84 4.08
C SER A 133 -14.17 0.27 3.94
N ASP A 134 -13.75 1.52 3.78
CA ASP A 134 -14.65 2.65 3.47
C ASP A 134 -15.14 2.56 2.04
N SER A 135 -16.47 2.52 1.82
CA SER A 135 -17.05 2.35 0.48
C SER A 135 -16.79 3.55 -0.44
N ASN A 136 -16.71 4.77 0.11
CA ASN A 136 -16.39 5.97 -0.67
C ASN A 136 -14.93 5.95 -1.10
N LEU A 137 -14.04 5.51 -0.22
CA LEU A 137 -12.62 5.32 -0.54
C LEU A 137 -12.44 4.25 -1.60
N TYR A 138 -13.11 3.10 -1.46
CA TYR A 138 -13.08 2.02 -2.44
C TYR A 138 -13.48 2.52 -3.84
N TYR A 139 -14.53 3.33 -3.91
CA TYR A 139 -15.00 3.89 -5.17
C TYR A 139 -14.02 4.93 -5.74
N ALA A 140 -13.50 5.82 -4.91
CA ALA A 140 -12.56 6.87 -5.31
C ALA A 140 -11.22 6.31 -5.80
N LEU A 141 -10.75 5.22 -5.19
CA LEU A 141 -9.52 4.51 -5.56
C LEU A 141 -9.84 3.21 -6.32
N TYR A 142 -10.74 3.28 -7.28
CA TYR A 142 -11.13 2.11 -8.06
C TYR A 142 -9.91 1.39 -8.66
N GLY A 143 -9.83 0.09 -8.41
CA GLY A 143 -8.65 -0.72 -8.76
C GLY A 143 -7.73 -1.05 -7.58
N TRP A 144 -7.89 -0.38 -6.44
CA TRP A 144 -7.33 -0.81 -5.15
C TRP A 144 -8.32 -1.79 -4.50
N ASP A 145 -8.29 -3.03 -4.95
CA ASP A 145 -9.37 -4.01 -4.71
C ASP A 145 -9.31 -4.67 -3.33
N CYS A 146 -8.24 -4.46 -2.59
CA CYS A 146 -8.03 -4.98 -1.24
C CYS A 146 -7.15 -4.05 -0.41
N ASN A 147 -7.07 -4.31 0.90
CA ASN A 147 -6.09 -3.66 1.76
C ASN A 147 -4.69 -3.92 1.23
N SER A 148 -3.95 -2.86 0.98
CA SER A 148 -2.67 -2.93 0.28
C SER A 148 -1.61 -2.06 0.92
N VAL A 149 -0.39 -2.50 0.75
CA VAL A 149 0.83 -1.74 1.03
C VAL A 149 1.54 -1.51 -0.29
N LEU A 150 1.81 -0.27 -0.63
CA LEU A 150 2.68 0.11 -1.72
C LEU A 150 3.97 0.67 -1.16
N VAL A 151 5.07 -0.07 -1.29
CA VAL A 151 6.40 0.42 -0.93
C VAL A 151 6.99 1.15 -2.12
N MET A 152 7.29 2.44 -1.93
CA MET A 152 7.80 3.33 -2.98
C MET A 152 9.31 3.54 -2.91
N ASN A 153 9.90 3.31 -1.73
CA ASN A 153 11.33 3.38 -1.50
C ASN A 153 11.86 2.03 -1.05
N SER A 154 12.64 1.37 -1.91
CA SER A 154 13.18 0.03 -1.62
C SER A 154 14.14 0.00 -0.43
N ASP A 155 14.78 1.13 -0.11
CA ASP A 155 15.75 1.20 0.99
C ASP A 155 15.10 0.99 2.36
N CYS A 156 13.78 1.10 2.48
CA CYS A 156 13.07 0.88 3.74
C CYS A 156 12.64 -0.57 3.96
N ILE A 157 12.87 -1.48 3.01
CA ILE A 157 12.49 -2.89 3.09
C ILE A 157 13.51 -3.68 3.90
N LEU A 158 13.02 -4.46 4.87
CA LEU A 158 13.79 -5.44 5.63
C LEU A 158 13.18 -6.82 5.39
N GLU A 159 13.75 -7.60 4.48
CA GLU A 159 13.33 -8.98 4.21
C GLU A 159 13.65 -9.89 5.40
N GLU A 160 12.74 -10.80 5.73
CA GLU A 160 12.91 -11.81 6.77
C GLU A 160 13.45 -13.14 6.22
#